data_9915fdbd02798c042550fce504938490
#
_entry.id   9915fdbd02798c042550fce504938490
#
_cell.length_a   1.000
_cell.length_b   1.000
_cell.length_c   1.000
_cell.angle_alpha   90.00
_cell.angle_beta   90.00
_cell.angle_gamma   90.00
#
_symmetry.space_group_name_H-M   'P 1'
#
loop_
_entity.id
_entity.type
_entity.pdbx_description
1 polymer ?
#
loop_
_entity_poly.entity_id
_entity_poly.type
_entity_poly.pdbx_seq_one_letter_code
_entity_poly.pdbx_strand_id
1 'polypeptide(L)'
;MEENEMKGKEELFSKAVKAGKRTYFFDVKSTKNDEKYITITESKRRFDEGLNRFFYEKHKIFLYKEDFEKVSKGLSDVIKYIETGEYPADYYDQPEPRRYDRENGEQPTEIASAIDKWFDELEK
;
A
#
# COMPACT_ATOMS: atom_id res chain seq x y z
N MET A 1 12.53 -19.93 -17.22
CA MET A 1 11.33 -20.31 -17.68
C MET A 1 10.69 -19.39 -18.67
N GLU A 2 10.08 -20.00 -19.61
CA GLU A 2 9.51 -19.26 -20.73
C GLU A 2 8.44 -18.29 -20.30
N GLU A 3 7.68 -18.66 -19.29
CA GLU A 3 6.60 -17.78 -18.85
C GLU A 3 7.12 -16.44 -18.38
N ASN A 4 8.24 -16.45 -17.69
CA ASN A 4 8.81 -15.22 -17.18
C ASN A 4 9.32 -14.34 -18.31
N GLU A 5 9.89 -14.96 -19.30
CA GLU A 5 10.40 -14.22 -20.44
C GLU A 5 9.28 -13.58 -21.22
N MET A 6 8.20 -14.31 -21.40
CA MET A 6 7.06 -13.81 -22.17
C MET A 6 6.36 -12.65 -21.51
N LYS A 7 6.39 -12.59 -20.22
CA LYS A 7 5.72 -11.52 -19.49
C LYS A 7 6.45 -10.20 -19.55
N GLY A 8 7.71 -10.20 -19.93
CA GLY A 8 8.52 -8.99 -19.90
C GLY A 8 8.73 -8.44 -18.51
N LYS A 9 8.23 -9.14 -17.51
CA LYS A 9 8.42 -8.84 -16.09
C LYS A 9 8.67 -10.15 -15.40
N GLU A 10 9.68 -10.16 -14.58
CA GLU A 10 10.01 -11.37 -13.84
C GLU A 10 9.71 -11.18 -12.37
N GLU A 11 9.09 -12.18 -11.80
CA GLU A 11 8.91 -12.23 -10.35
C GLU A 11 10.13 -12.90 -9.77
N LEU A 12 10.97 -12.12 -9.14
CA LEU A 12 12.25 -12.61 -8.65
C LEU A 12 12.14 -13.24 -7.27
N PHE A 13 11.22 -12.75 -6.46
CA PHE A 13 11.08 -13.18 -5.10
C PHE A 13 9.68 -12.79 -4.63
N SER A 14 9.06 -13.66 -3.86
CA SER A 14 7.72 -13.41 -3.35
C SER A 14 7.64 -13.89 -1.92
N LYS A 15 7.01 -13.10 -1.09
CA LYS A 15 6.79 -13.47 0.29
C LYS A 15 5.35 -13.19 0.65
N ALA A 16 4.68 -14.18 1.22
CA ALA A 16 3.31 -14.03 1.66
C ALA A 16 3.27 -13.95 3.18
N VAL A 17 2.49 -12.99 3.67
CA VAL A 17 2.30 -12.82 5.11
C VAL A 17 0.83 -12.93 5.39
N LYS A 18 0.44 -13.97 6.09
CA LYS A 18 -0.96 -14.19 6.42
C LYS A 18 -1.32 -13.50 7.72
N ALA A 19 -2.40 -12.75 7.70
CA ALA A 19 -2.81 -11.96 8.85
C ALA A 19 -4.34 -12.04 9.00
N GLY A 20 -4.80 -13.10 9.62
CA GLY A 20 -6.24 -13.33 9.80
C GLY A 20 -6.92 -13.58 8.47
N LYS A 21 -7.90 -12.75 8.16
CA LYS A 21 -8.63 -12.88 6.89
C LYS A 21 -7.91 -12.24 5.73
N ARG A 22 -6.81 -11.57 6.00
CA ARG A 22 -6.02 -10.92 4.96
C ARG A 22 -4.73 -11.66 4.73
N THR A 23 -4.23 -11.51 3.52
CA THR A 23 -2.90 -12.00 3.18
C THR A 23 -2.20 -10.88 2.43
N TYR A 24 -0.98 -10.59 2.81
CA TYR A 24 -0.18 -9.58 2.13
C TYR A 24 0.90 -10.28 1.33
N PHE A 25 0.96 -9.97 0.07
CA PHE A 25 1.97 -10.52 -0.81
C PHE A 25 2.98 -9.43 -1.14
N PHE A 26 4.24 -9.73 -0.91
CA PHE A 26 5.33 -8.83 -1.22
C PHE A 26 6.11 -9.45 -2.35
N ASP A 27 5.99 -8.88 -3.52
CA ASP A 27 6.60 -9.45 -4.72
C ASP A 27 7.66 -8.52 -5.27
N VAL A 28 8.82 -9.08 -5.58
CA VAL A 28 9.88 -8.34 -6.24
C VAL A 28 9.83 -8.66 -7.71
N LYS A 29 9.71 -7.62 -8.52
CA LYS A 29 9.60 -7.78 -9.96
C LYS A 29 10.66 -6.94 -10.67
N SER A 30 10.90 -7.25 -11.92
CA SER A 30 11.89 -6.56 -12.71
C SER A 30 11.25 -6.06 -14.00
N THR A 31 11.60 -4.85 -14.39
CA THR A 31 11.16 -4.30 -15.67
C THR A 31 12.08 -4.78 -16.77
N LYS A 32 11.74 -4.44 -18.01
CA LYS A 32 12.58 -4.76 -19.14
C LYS A 32 13.96 -4.13 -19.06
N ASN A 33 14.05 -3.02 -18.37
CA ASN A 33 15.31 -2.30 -18.18
C ASN A 33 16.08 -2.81 -16.98
N ASP A 34 15.67 -3.95 -16.44
CA ASP A 34 16.30 -4.56 -15.29
C ASP A 34 16.23 -3.69 -14.03
N GLU A 35 15.21 -2.88 -13.97
CA GLU A 35 14.93 -2.12 -12.76
C GLU A 35 13.98 -2.91 -11.87
N LYS A 36 14.33 -3.02 -10.61
CA LYS A 36 13.54 -3.82 -9.69
C LYS A 36 12.57 -2.94 -8.93
N TYR A 37 11.39 -3.48 -8.71
CA TYR A 37 10.39 -2.77 -7.93
C TYR A 37 9.60 -3.79 -7.11
N ILE A 38 8.83 -3.28 -6.17
CA ILE A 38 8.04 -4.11 -5.26
C ILE A 38 6.57 -3.89 -5.54
N THR A 39 5.80 -4.97 -5.54
CA THR A 39 4.35 -4.83 -5.48
C THR A 39 3.90 -5.43 -4.17
N ILE A 40 3.02 -4.71 -3.49
CA ILE A 40 2.42 -5.20 -2.27
C ILE A 40 0.94 -5.38 -2.56
N THR A 41 0.46 -6.59 -2.39
CA THR A 41 -0.93 -6.91 -2.66
C THR A 41 -1.61 -7.31 -1.36
N GLU A 42 -2.66 -6.62 -1.01
CA GLU A 42 -3.52 -7.04 0.09
C GLU A 42 -4.65 -7.85 -0.50
N SER A 43 -4.81 -9.07 -0.02
CA SER A 43 -5.90 -9.94 -0.45
C SER A 43 -6.78 -10.20 0.76
N LYS A 44 -8.05 -9.83 0.64
CA LYS A 44 -9.00 -10.02 1.72
C LYS A 44 -10.13 -10.92 1.27
N ARG A 45 -10.41 -11.93 2.07
CA ARG A 45 -11.50 -12.84 1.77
C ARG A 45 -12.82 -12.20 2.16
N ARG A 46 -13.76 -12.21 1.24
CA ARG A 46 -15.08 -11.66 1.45
C ARG A 46 -16.12 -12.67 1.04
N PHE A 47 -17.32 -12.54 1.61
CA PHE A 47 -18.40 -13.43 1.26
C PHE A 47 -19.46 -12.65 0.49
N ASP A 48 -19.87 -13.21 -0.64
CA ASP A 48 -20.91 -12.63 -1.48
C ASP A 48 -22.21 -13.36 -1.17
N GLU A 49 -23.12 -12.69 -0.48
CA GLU A 49 -24.39 -13.27 -0.10
C GLU A 49 -25.27 -13.56 -1.30
N GLY A 50 -25.20 -12.73 -2.30
CA GLY A 50 -25.99 -12.92 -3.49
C GLY A 50 -25.64 -14.18 -4.25
N LEU A 51 -24.36 -14.47 -4.34
CA LEU A 51 -23.87 -15.66 -5.03
C LEU A 51 -23.60 -16.82 -4.07
N ASN A 52 -23.75 -16.57 -2.77
CA ASN A 52 -23.52 -17.55 -1.74
C ASN A 52 -22.16 -18.22 -1.85
N ARG A 53 -21.12 -17.42 -2.04
CA ARG A 53 -19.77 -17.94 -2.16
C ARG A 53 -18.75 -16.89 -1.73
N PHE A 54 -17.53 -17.34 -1.47
CA PHE A 54 -16.44 -16.45 -1.10
C PHE A 54 -15.74 -15.95 -2.33
N PHE A 55 -15.18 -14.76 -2.21
CA PHE A 55 -14.31 -14.21 -3.23
C PHE A 55 -13.20 -13.42 -2.54
N TYR A 56 -12.18 -13.04 -3.30
CA TYR A 56 -11.05 -12.30 -2.76
C TYR A 56 -11.03 -10.91 -3.35
N GLU A 57 -11.00 -9.93 -2.46
CA GLU A 57 -10.85 -8.54 -2.86
C GLU A 57 -9.38 -8.20 -2.74
N LYS A 58 -8.78 -7.70 -3.81
CA LYS A 58 -7.36 -7.44 -3.84
C LYS A 58 -7.07 -5.98 -4.13
N HIS A 59 -6.09 -5.47 -3.43
CA HIS A 59 -5.60 -4.11 -3.63
C HIS A 59 -4.09 -4.19 -3.75
N LYS A 60 -3.57 -3.50 -4.72
CA LYS A 60 -2.16 -3.58 -5.03
C LYS A 60 -1.53 -2.20 -5.06
N ILE A 61 -0.36 -2.08 -4.47
CA ILE A 61 0.43 -0.86 -4.58
C ILE A 61 1.79 -1.20 -5.13
N PHE A 62 2.37 -0.22 -5.81
CA PHE A 62 3.65 -0.37 -6.46
C PHE A 62 4.64 0.54 -5.77
N LEU A 63 5.79 -0.01 -5.39
CA LEU A 63 6.85 0.76 -4.76
C LEU A 63 8.09 0.67 -5.63
N TYR A 64 8.61 1.82 -5.98
CA TYR A 64 9.79 1.88 -6.81
C TYR A 64 11.00 2.18 -5.96
N LYS A 65 12.17 1.97 -6.52
CA LYS A 65 13.43 2.03 -5.79
C LYS A 65 13.60 3.29 -4.95
N GLU A 66 13.22 4.42 -5.50
CA GLU A 66 13.37 5.70 -4.81
C GLU A 66 12.45 5.84 -3.61
N ASP A 67 11.45 4.97 -3.49
CA ASP A 67 10.49 5.05 -2.40
C ASP A 67 10.72 4.04 -1.30
N PHE A 68 11.62 3.09 -1.52
CA PHE A 68 11.80 1.98 -0.58
C PHE A 68 12.09 2.45 0.83
N GLU A 69 13.10 3.29 0.98
CA GLU A 69 13.49 3.74 2.30
C GLU A 69 12.41 4.58 2.96
N LYS A 70 11.78 5.43 2.17
CA LYS A 70 10.75 6.33 2.70
C LYS A 70 9.56 5.56 3.23
N VAL A 71 9.08 4.61 2.47
CA VAL A 71 7.91 3.83 2.87
C VAL A 71 8.24 2.91 4.03
N SER A 72 9.41 2.29 3.98
CA SER A 72 9.85 1.41 5.04
C SER A 72 10.00 2.16 6.35
N LYS A 73 10.61 3.34 6.30
CA LYS A 73 10.79 4.16 7.49
C LYS A 73 9.44 4.63 8.02
N GLY A 74 8.56 5.07 7.12
CA GLY A 74 7.25 5.53 7.53
C GLY A 74 6.46 4.44 8.24
N LEU A 75 6.47 3.26 7.68
CA LEU A 75 5.78 2.14 8.30
C LEU A 75 6.38 1.79 9.65
N SER A 76 7.69 1.76 9.73
CA SER A 76 8.39 1.46 10.98
C SER A 76 8.08 2.50 12.05
N ASP A 77 8.04 3.77 11.66
CA ASP A 77 7.77 4.86 12.59
C ASP A 77 6.37 4.76 13.19
N VAL A 78 5.37 4.48 12.36
CA VAL A 78 4.01 4.42 12.88
C VAL A 78 3.79 3.18 13.73
N ILE A 79 4.43 2.08 13.39
CA ILE A 79 4.37 0.88 14.21
C ILE A 79 4.99 1.16 15.57
N LYS A 80 6.14 1.81 15.59
CA LYS A 80 6.81 2.15 16.83
C LYS A 80 5.95 3.06 17.69
N TYR A 81 5.29 4.02 17.07
CA TYR A 81 4.40 4.89 17.83
C TYR A 81 3.28 4.09 18.51
N ILE A 82 2.72 3.13 17.79
CA ILE A 82 1.66 2.31 18.36
C ILE A 82 2.18 1.49 19.54
N GLU A 83 3.40 0.97 19.42
CA GLU A 83 3.96 0.11 20.44
C GLU A 83 4.48 0.87 21.65
N THR A 84 5.03 2.05 21.46
CA THR A 84 5.72 2.77 22.53
C THR A 84 5.12 4.12 22.87
N GLY A 85 4.29 4.67 22.00
CA GLY A 85 3.76 6.02 22.19
C GLY A 85 4.74 7.11 21.82
N GLU A 86 5.91 6.75 21.30
CA GLU A 86 6.93 7.73 20.96
C GLU A 86 6.83 8.18 19.52
N TYR A 87 6.94 9.49 19.34
CA TYR A 87 7.02 10.04 17.98
C TYR A 87 8.42 9.85 17.43
N PRO A 88 8.55 9.70 16.10
CA PRO A 88 9.88 9.59 15.51
C PRO A 88 10.67 10.87 15.75
N ALA A 89 11.98 10.75 15.81
CA ALA A 89 12.85 11.89 16.11
C ALA A 89 12.68 13.04 15.13
N ASP A 90 12.35 12.72 13.90
CA ASP A 90 12.19 13.72 12.85
C ASP A 90 10.74 14.11 12.60
N TYR A 91 9.87 13.81 13.56
CA TYR A 91 8.44 14.05 13.37
C TYR A 91 8.13 15.51 13.05
N TYR A 92 8.78 16.43 13.75
CA TYR A 92 8.52 17.84 13.58
C TYR A 92 9.26 18.45 12.39
N ASP A 93 10.18 17.71 11.82
CA ASP A 93 10.95 18.17 10.67
C ASP A 93 10.35 17.73 9.34
N GLN A 94 9.31 16.92 9.38
CA GLN A 94 8.68 16.48 8.16
C GLN A 94 7.91 17.60 7.52
N PRO A 95 7.98 17.72 6.21
CA PRO A 95 7.08 18.64 5.54
C PRO A 95 5.67 18.22 5.89
N GLU A 96 4.85 19.18 6.22
CA GLU A 96 3.47 18.85 6.55
C GLU A 96 2.86 18.04 5.42
N PRO A 97 2.23 16.92 5.76
CA PRO A 97 1.50 16.20 4.72
C PRO A 97 0.51 17.19 4.15
N ARG A 98 0.32 17.12 2.86
CA ARG A 98 -0.64 17.98 2.20
C ARG A 98 -2.00 17.58 2.68
N ARG A 99 -2.36 18.15 3.80
CA ARG A 99 -3.67 17.91 4.32
C ARG A 99 -4.64 18.76 3.57
N TYR A 100 -5.77 18.19 3.41
CA TYR A 100 -6.89 18.94 2.96
C TYR A 100 -7.16 20.00 4.01
N ASP A 101 -6.92 21.25 3.67
CA ASP A 101 -7.10 22.33 4.61
C ASP A 101 -8.48 22.93 4.43
N ARG A 102 -9.39 22.47 5.25
CA ARG A 102 -10.78 22.94 5.16
C ARG A 102 -10.91 24.37 5.63
N GLU A 103 -10.03 24.78 6.50
CA GLU A 103 -10.12 26.13 7.06
C GLU A 103 -9.75 27.19 6.03
N ASN A 104 -8.77 26.91 5.20
CA ASN A 104 -8.35 27.84 4.18
C ASN A 104 -9.15 27.72 2.89
N GLY A 105 -10.04 26.75 2.84
CA GLY A 105 -10.86 26.56 1.66
C GLY A 105 -10.10 26.05 0.45
N GLU A 106 -8.91 25.56 0.67
CA GLU A 106 -8.14 24.98 -0.42
C GLU A 106 -8.73 23.67 -0.85
N GLN A 107 -8.79 23.50 -2.15
CA GLN A 107 -9.31 22.25 -2.69
C GLN A 107 -8.27 21.16 -2.56
N PRO A 108 -8.69 19.98 -2.15
CA PRO A 108 -7.76 18.86 -2.14
C PRO A 108 -7.41 18.50 -3.57
N THR A 109 -6.27 17.86 -3.74
CA THR A 109 -5.97 17.27 -5.03
C THR A 109 -7.01 16.20 -5.31
N GLU A 110 -7.17 15.86 -6.57
CA GLU A 110 -8.12 14.82 -6.93
C GLU A 110 -7.86 13.52 -6.19
N ILE A 111 -6.57 13.22 -6.00
CA ILE A 111 -6.19 12.00 -5.30
C ILE A 111 -6.62 12.07 -3.84
N ALA A 112 -6.38 13.18 -3.18
CA ALA A 112 -6.77 13.34 -1.79
C ALA A 112 -8.27 13.25 -1.63
N SER A 113 -9.01 13.85 -2.56
CA SER A 113 -10.46 13.79 -2.57
C SER A 113 -10.96 12.37 -2.72
N ALA A 114 -10.33 11.62 -3.61
CA ALA A 114 -10.71 10.23 -3.85
C ALA A 114 -10.45 9.37 -2.62
N ILE A 115 -9.34 9.62 -1.94
CA ILE A 115 -8.99 8.88 -0.74
C ILE A 115 -9.99 9.17 0.38
N ASP A 116 -10.34 10.43 0.58
CA ASP A 116 -11.31 10.81 1.59
C ASP A 116 -12.65 10.13 1.34
N LYS A 117 -13.06 10.13 0.10
CA LYS A 117 -14.32 9.50 -0.26
C LYS A 117 -14.29 8.00 -0.02
N TRP A 118 -13.16 7.40 -0.31
CA TRP A 118 -12.99 5.97 -0.09
C TRP A 118 -13.08 5.62 1.38
N PHE A 119 -12.44 6.42 2.25
CA PHE A 119 -12.51 6.20 3.69
C PHE A 119 -13.93 6.38 4.21
N ASP A 120 -14.66 7.36 3.68
CA ASP A 120 -16.04 7.56 4.08
C ASP A 120 -16.89 6.34 3.76
N GLU A 121 -16.66 5.75 2.61
CA GLU A 121 -17.40 4.56 2.22
C GLU A 121 -17.08 3.36 3.11
N LEU A 122 -15.86 3.27 3.59
CA LEU A 122 -15.48 2.17 4.47
C LEU A 122 -16.17 2.22 5.83
N GLU A 123 -16.54 3.42 6.26
CA GLU A 123 -17.18 3.58 7.56
C GLU A 123 -18.67 3.27 7.55
N LYS A 124 -19.26 3.12 6.41
CA LYS A 124 -20.70 2.86 6.30
C LYS A 124 -21.03 1.38 6.49
#